data_90baa3581f79d44b56317463716bde82
#
_entry.id   90baa3581f79d44b56317463716bde82
#
_cell.length_a   1.000
_cell.length_b   1.000
_cell.length_c   1.000
_cell.angle_alpha   90.00
_cell.angle_beta   90.00
_cell.angle_gamma   90.00
#
_symmetry.space_group_name_H-M   'P 1'
#
loop_
_entity.id
_entity.type
_entity.pdbx_description
1 polymer ?
#
loop_
_entity_poly.entity_id
_entity_poly.type
_entity_poly.pdbx_seq_one_letter_code
_entity_poly.pdbx_strand_id
1 'polypeptide(L)'
;MNEITERFKNRISETGLLPPDRIIPDGEIHRFRSSQDSNNQNGWYLFHQNEVSAGYFGCWKRGLKEKWVSENLDELAPAKRNETLELLKKAELQREKEKEERQLEKSREASLIWDESRQASSEHSYLKRKKISADGLRQDGERLVAKLVDCHGRIQSLQFIDTKGKKIFLPGGKTNGGFFPYGTEQDEKVYITEGLATAATIFSLTGIKTLATFSAGNLKQVSIDIRKNYPNIKIVICADDDWMTAGNPGISKAVEAAQEVSGLIVIPEFQSNRNKKHTDFNDLLSISDEETCLDCLTNEKSPGSAEIFISVRRIREKIEEVRAGDCGAHLEPEAIKDWRIIHKKKFPQFERLRSELKAIPGVRIGALDQALRREEGIEEHEGENVVENLVDIVIRNAELFHEDRK
;
A
#
# COMPACT_ATOMS: atom_id res chain seq x y z
N MET A 1 -5.00 6.13 -42.52
CA MET A 1 -4.51 5.98 -41.14
C MET A 1 -3.61 4.75 -41.16
N ASN A 2 -2.46 4.76 -40.52
CA ASN A 2 -1.50 3.65 -40.60
C ASN A 2 -1.99 2.49 -39.71
N GLU A 3 -2.02 1.28 -40.21
CA GLU A 3 -2.47 0.04 -39.51
C GLU A 3 -1.79 -0.11 -38.12
N ILE A 4 -0.51 0.24 -38.03
CA ILE A 4 0.27 0.17 -36.80
C ILE A 4 -0.24 1.13 -35.72
N THR A 5 -0.61 2.36 -36.08
CA THR A 5 -1.17 3.33 -35.13
C THR A 5 -2.55 2.91 -34.64
N GLU A 6 -3.36 2.24 -35.46
CA GLU A 6 -4.64 1.67 -35.02
C GLU A 6 -4.44 0.48 -34.07
N ARG A 7 -3.48 -0.38 -34.32
CA ARG A 7 -3.12 -1.46 -33.39
C ARG A 7 -2.69 -0.92 -32.03
N PHE A 8 -1.91 0.16 -32.01
CA PHE A 8 -1.51 0.82 -30.78
C PHE A 8 -2.72 1.45 -30.03
N LYS A 9 -3.63 2.11 -30.75
CA LYS A 9 -4.89 2.64 -30.18
C LYS A 9 -5.78 1.53 -29.60
N ASN A 10 -5.90 0.42 -30.31
CA ASN A 10 -6.67 -0.74 -29.87
C ASN A 10 -6.08 -1.29 -28.54
N ARG A 11 -4.77 -1.38 -28.43
CA ARG A 11 -4.11 -1.80 -27.19
C ARG A 11 -4.41 -0.86 -26.02
N ILE A 12 -4.44 0.47 -26.25
CA ILE A 12 -4.87 1.44 -25.24
C ILE A 12 -6.31 1.15 -24.83
N SER A 13 -7.21 0.90 -25.77
CA SER A 13 -8.62 0.58 -25.49
C SER A 13 -8.79 -0.69 -24.67
N GLU A 14 -8.03 -1.74 -24.95
CA GLU A 14 -8.06 -3.01 -24.21
C GLU A 14 -7.75 -2.87 -22.73
N THR A 15 -7.00 -1.82 -22.34
CA THR A 15 -6.74 -1.51 -20.92
C THR A 15 -7.88 -0.73 -20.26
N GLY A 16 -8.96 -0.49 -20.97
CA GLY A 16 -10.11 0.28 -20.50
C GLY A 16 -9.86 1.79 -20.44
N LEU A 17 -8.89 2.29 -21.19
CA LEU A 17 -8.67 3.72 -21.40
C LEU A 17 -9.37 4.16 -22.69
N LEU A 18 -9.91 5.39 -22.69
CA LEU A 18 -10.36 6.04 -23.92
C LEU A 18 -9.13 6.41 -24.73
N PRO A 19 -8.90 5.85 -25.95
CA PRO A 19 -7.71 6.17 -26.73
C PRO A 19 -7.79 7.59 -27.30
N PRO A 20 -6.64 8.23 -27.62
CA PRO A 20 -6.63 9.53 -28.29
C PRO A 20 -7.15 9.42 -29.73
N ASP A 21 -7.73 10.48 -30.24
CA ASP A 21 -8.25 10.52 -31.61
C ASP A 21 -7.14 10.28 -32.65
N ARG A 22 -5.94 10.79 -32.39
CA ARG A 22 -4.76 10.65 -33.26
C ARG A 22 -3.53 10.28 -32.45
N ILE A 23 -2.72 9.35 -32.99
CA ILE A 23 -1.36 9.06 -32.48
C ILE A 23 -0.34 9.84 -33.32
N ILE A 24 0.55 10.57 -32.63
CA ILE A 24 1.68 11.31 -33.19
C ILE A 24 2.94 10.46 -32.90
N PRO A 25 3.64 9.95 -33.93
CA PRO A 25 4.74 9.01 -33.75
C PRO A 25 6.12 9.71 -33.70
N ASP A 26 6.23 10.77 -32.92
CA ASP A 26 7.45 11.59 -32.80
C ASP A 26 8.36 11.21 -31.64
N GLY A 27 7.93 10.25 -30.83
CA GLY A 27 8.69 9.80 -29.66
C GLY A 27 8.58 10.72 -28.44
N GLU A 28 7.74 11.75 -28.51
CA GLU A 28 7.48 12.65 -27.40
C GLU A 28 6.26 12.21 -26.59
N ILE A 29 6.13 12.77 -25.37
CA ILE A 29 4.98 12.46 -24.49
C ILE A 29 3.77 13.28 -24.89
N HIS A 30 2.75 12.62 -25.39
CA HIS A 30 1.43 13.20 -25.66
C HIS A 30 0.43 12.84 -24.58
N ARG A 31 -0.41 13.82 -24.22
CA ARG A 31 -1.47 13.65 -23.23
C ARG A 31 -2.83 13.54 -23.90
N PHE A 32 -3.71 12.71 -23.30
CA PHE A 32 -5.06 12.53 -23.78
C PHE A 32 -6.05 12.29 -22.64
N ARG A 33 -7.34 12.42 -22.93
CA ARG A 33 -8.42 12.11 -22.01
C ARG A 33 -8.52 10.59 -21.84
N SER A 34 -8.36 10.09 -20.62
CA SER A 34 -8.38 8.64 -20.35
C SER A 34 -9.78 8.06 -20.12
N SER A 35 -10.84 8.89 -20.01
CA SER A 35 -12.23 8.51 -19.88
C SER A 35 -13.16 9.63 -20.36
N GLN A 36 -14.39 9.28 -20.73
CA GLN A 36 -15.39 10.26 -21.18
C GLN A 36 -15.82 11.22 -20.07
N ASP A 37 -15.85 10.75 -18.83
CA ASP A 37 -16.29 11.50 -17.65
C ASP A 37 -15.23 12.44 -17.07
N SER A 38 -14.04 12.49 -17.64
CA SER A 38 -12.92 13.29 -17.12
C SER A 38 -12.54 14.42 -18.08
N ASN A 39 -12.62 15.66 -17.61
CA ASN A 39 -12.05 16.81 -18.34
C ASN A 39 -10.51 16.86 -18.26
N ASN A 40 -9.88 16.02 -17.43
CA ASN A 40 -8.44 16.00 -17.21
C ASN A 40 -7.75 15.03 -18.18
N GLN A 41 -6.65 15.50 -18.79
CA GLN A 41 -5.77 14.66 -19.62
C GLN A 41 -4.85 13.81 -18.76
N ASN A 42 -5.42 12.78 -18.11
CA ASN A 42 -4.67 11.85 -17.24
C ASN A 42 -4.01 10.70 -18.02
N GLY A 43 -4.45 10.46 -19.25
CA GLY A 43 -3.81 9.53 -20.17
C GLY A 43 -2.57 10.17 -20.80
N TRP A 44 -1.61 9.33 -21.09
CA TRP A 44 -0.38 9.70 -21.77
C TRP A 44 0.10 8.56 -22.66
N TYR A 45 0.76 8.90 -23.77
CA TYR A 45 1.50 7.94 -24.60
C TYR A 45 2.77 8.55 -25.12
N LEU A 46 3.72 7.68 -25.51
CA LEU A 46 4.91 7.97 -26.27
C LEU A 46 5.02 6.88 -27.34
N PHE A 47 5.16 7.25 -28.59
CA PHE A 47 5.15 6.29 -29.70
C PHE A 47 6.18 6.61 -30.75
N HIS A 48 7.02 5.63 -31.09
CA HIS A 48 7.97 5.70 -32.20
C HIS A 48 7.50 4.78 -33.31
N GLN A 49 7.45 5.31 -34.51
CA GLN A 49 7.13 4.55 -35.71
C GLN A 49 8.39 4.32 -36.53
N ASN A 50 9.00 3.15 -36.33
CA ASN A 50 10.15 2.65 -37.07
C ASN A 50 9.78 1.35 -37.77
N GLU A 51 10.77 0.62 -38.34
CA GLU A 51 10.57 -0.70 -38.92
C GLU A 51 9.87 -1.64 -37.92
N VAL A 52 10.33 -1.65 -36.65
CA VAL A 52 9.59 -2.21 -35.51
C VAL A 52 9.11 -1.04 -34.67
N SER A 53 7.82 -0.78 -34.73
CA SER A 53 7.23 0.34 -33.97
C SER A 53 7.08 -0.03 -32.50
N ALA A 54 7.40 0.90 -31.62
CA ALA A 54 7.36 0.68 -30.17
C ALA A 54 6.95 1.93 -29.40
N GLY A 55 6.40 1.75 -28.22
CA GLY A 55 6.00 2.85 -27.37
C GLY A 55 5.57 2.43 -25.98
N TYR A 56 5.21 3.44 -25.22
CA TYR A 56 4.58 3.31 -23.92
C TYR A 56 3.29 4.10 -23.86
N PHE A 57 2.35 3.64 -23.06
CA PHE A 57 1.16 4.41 -22.71
C PHE A 57 0.72 4.12 -21.28
N GLY A 58 -0.17 4.95 -20.76
CA GLY A 58 -0.69 4.75 -19.42
C GLY A 58 -1.65 5.83 -18.95
N CYS A 59 -2.00 5.76 -17.66
CA CYS A 59 -2.87 6.72 -17.00
C CYS A 59 -2.32 7.06 -15.62
N TRP A 60 -2.01 8.34 -15.39
CA TRP A 60 -1.47 8.81 -14.11
C TRP A 60 -2.40 8.56 -12.93
N LYS A 61 -3.71 8.76 -13.15
CA LYS A 61 -4.74 8.57 -12.11
C LYS A 61 -4.88 7.10 -11.71
N ARG A 62 -4.68 6.16 -12.64
CA ARG A 62 -4.83 4.72 -12.43
C ARG A 62 -3.51 4.02 -12.10
N GLY A 63 -2.38 4.74 -12.10
CA GLY A 63 -1.06 4.15 -11.95
C GLY A 63 -0.67 3.17 -13.07
N LEU A 64 -1.41 3.18 -14.19
CA LEU A 64 -1.20 2.28 -15.32
C LEU A 64 -0.01 2.72 -16.16
N LYS A 65 0.89 1.80 -16.48
CA LYS A 65 1.98 1.95 -17.45
C LYS A 65 2.13 0.65 -18.20
N GLU A 66 1.97 0.69 -19.51
CA GLU A 66 2.20 -0.46 -20.40
C GLU A 66 3.20 -0.15 -21.50
N LYS A 67 3.98 -1.15 -21.85
CA LYS A 67 4.86 -1.18 -23.02
C LYS A 67 4.13 -1.87 -24.17
N TRP A 68 4.26 -1.32 -25.37
CA TRP A 68 3.75 -1.92 -26.59
C TRP A 68 4.84 -1.98 -27.67
N VAL A 69 4.86 -3.07 -28.42
CA VAL A 69 5.74 -3.26 -29.57
C VAL A 69 4.91 -3.89 -30.69
N SER A 70 5.14 -3.48 -31.92
CA SER A 70 4.36 -3.96 -33.09
C SER A 70 4.59 -5.44 -33.42
N GLU A 71 5.70 -6.00 -32.99
CA GLU A 71 6.12 -7.37 -33.21
C GLU A 71 6.57 -8.05 -31.92
N ASN A 72 6.57 -9.38 -31.89
CA ASN A 72 7.10 -10.12 -30.75
C ASN A 72 8.63 -9.96 -30.70
N LEU A 73 9.13 -9.35 -29.62
CA LEU A 73 10.57 -9.08 -29.42
C LEU A 73 11.43 -10.36 -29.50
N ASP A 74 10.88 -11.51 -29.09
CA ASP A 74 11.62 -12.78 -29.06
C ASP A 74 11.76 -13.41 -30.46
N GLU A 75 10.93 -13.00 -31.42
CA GLU A 75 10.95 -13.45 -32.82
C GLU A 75 11.77 -12.54 -33.72
N LEU A 76 12.22 -11.37 -33.21
CA LEU A 76 13.04 -10.45 -34.00
C LEU A 76 14.47 -10.91 -34.13
N ALA A 77 15.09 -10.59 -35.30
CA ALA A 77 16.52 -10.73 -35.48
C ALA A 77 17.29 -9.94 -34.41
N PRO A 78 18.41 -10.42 -33.85
CA PRO A 78 19.13 -9.84 -32.74
C PRO A 78 19.44 -8.34 -32.92
N ALA A 79 19.79 -7.89 -34.10
CA ALA A 79 20.09 -6.48 -34.38
C ALA A 79 18.85 -5.59 -34.21
N LYS A 80 17.70 -5.98 -34.78
CA LYS A 80 16.43 -5.22 -34.67
C LYS A 80 15.89 -5.25 -33.27
N ARG A 81 16.01 -6.37 -32.55
CA ARG A 81 15.65 -6.48 -31.13
C ARG A 81 16.44 -5.50 -30.29
N ASN A 82 17.75 -5.43 -30.47
CA ASN A 82 18.62 -4.52 -29.71
C ASN A 82 18.28 -3.06 -30.01
N GLU A 83 18.10 -2.68 -31.26
CA GLU A 83 17.69 -1.32 -31.65
C GLU A 83 16.36 -0.93 -31.01
N THR A 84 15.36 -1.79 -31.05
CA THR A 84 14.05 -1.54 -30.41
C THR A 84 14.17 -1.38 -28.89
N LEU A 85 14.97 -2.22 -28.23
CA LEU A 85 15.21 -2.14 -26.79
C LEU A 85 15.95 -0.85 -26.41
N GLU A 86 16.91 -0.38 -27.22
CA GLU A 86 17.59 0.90 -26.99
C GLU A 86 16.66 2.10 -27.14
N LEU A 87 15.78 2.10 -28.15
CA LEU A 87 14.76 3.12 -28.32
C LEU A 87 13.82 3.19 -27.11
N LEU A 88 13.33 2.04 -26.65
CA LEU A 88 12.47 1.96 -25.47
C LEU A 88 13.20 2.47 -24.21
N LYS A 89 14.45 2.11 -24.02
CA LYS A 89 15.27 2.57 -22.89
C LYS A 89 15.52 4.08 -22.95
N LYS A 90 15.79 4.63 -24.14
CA LYS A 90 15.96 6.07 -24.35
C LYS A 90 14.66 6.84 -24.05
N ALA A 91 13.52 6.32 -24.52
CA ALA A 91 12.20 6.89 -24.26
C ALA A 91 11.86 6.87 -22.75
N GLU A 92 12.20 5.80 -22.04
CA GLU A 92 12.01 5.71 -20.59
C GLU A 92 12.87 6.73 -19.83
N LEU A 93 14.13 6.85 -20.20
CA LEU A 93 15.06 7.82 -19.60
C LEU A 93 14.61 9.26 -19.84
N GLN A 94 14.17 9.60 -21.06
CA GLN A 94 13.64 10.93 -21.38
C GLN A 94 12.41 11.25 -20.53
N ARG A 95 11.46 10.31 -20.42
CA ARG A 95 10.28 10.47 -19.58
C ARG A 95 10.63 10.68 -18.10
N GLU A 96 11.62 9.95 -17.57
CA GLU A 96 12.05 10.15 -16.19
C GLU A 96 12.66 11.53 -15.97
N LYS A 97 13.49 12.02 -16.89
CA LYS A 97 14.04 13.38 -16.85
C LYS A 97 12.95 14.45 -16.84
N GLU A 98 12.01 14.37 -17.76
CA GLU A 98 10.89 15.33 -17.82
C GLU A 98 10.03 15.29 -16.54
N LYS A 99 9.84 14.12 -15.97
CA LYS A 99 9.14 13.96 -14.69
C LYS A 99 9.92 14.63 -13.55
N GLU A 100 11.24 14.42 -13.48
CA GLU A 100 12.11 15.01 -12.47
C GLU A 100 12.16 16.54 -12.60
N GLU A 101 12.31 17.07 -13.80
CA GLU A 101 12.30 18.52 -14.07
C GLU A 101 10.99 19.17 -13.62
N ARG A 102 9.85 18.54 -13.95
CA ARG A 102 8.54 19.00 -13.53
C ARG A 102 8.34 18.90 -12.02
N GLN A 103 8.84 17.85 -11.38
CA GLN A 103 8.79 17.72 -9.94
C GLN A 103 9.66 18.78 -9.24
N LEU A 104 10.82 19.12 -9.82
CA LEU A 104 11.69 20.18 -9.32
C LEU A 104 11.02 21.57 -9.44
N GLU A 105 10.35 21.85 -10.56
CA GLU A 105 9.57 23.07 -10.74
C GLU A 105 8.46 23.16 -9.68
N LYS A 106 7.73 22.08 -9.45
CA LYS A 106 6.66 22.01 -8.43
C LYS A 106 7.20 22.11 -7.00
N SER A 107 8.39 21.61 -6.73
CA SER A 107 9.09 21.78 -5.45
C SER A 107 9.42 23.26 -5.18
N ARG A 108 9.85 24.01 -6.21
CA ARG A 108 10.08 25.47 -6.11
C ARG A 108 8.78 26.23 -5.85
N GLU A 109 7.72 25.91 -6.61
CA GLU A 109 6.38 26.47 -6.39
C GLU A 109 5.88 26.19 -4.97
N ALA A 110 6.03 24.95 -4.49
CA ALA A 110 5.68 24.56 -3.14
C ALA A 110 6.44 25.36 -2.07
N SER A 111 7.73 25.60 -2.29
CA SER A 111 8.56 26.41 -1.37
C SER A 111 8.10 27.86 -1.33
N LEU A 112 7.78 28.47 -2.47
CA LEU A 112 7.26 29.84 -2.54
C LEU A 112 5.92 29.95 -1.78
N ILE A 113 4.95 29.08 -2.06
CA ILE A 113 3.65 29.07 -1.36
C ILE A 113 3.86 28.88 0.14
N TRP A 114 4.76 27.99 0.53
CA TRP A 114 5.08 27.76 1.94
C TRP A 114 5.61 29.04 2.60
N ASP A 115 6.56 29.74 1.98
CA ASP A 115 7.21 30.92 2.54
C ASP A 115 6.24 32.12 2.62
N GLU A 116 5.33 32.27 1.68
CA GLU A 116 4.29 33.31 1.66
C GLU A 116 3.13 33.01 2.63
N SER A 117 2.94 31.75 3.03
CA SER A 117 1.90 31.33 3.97
C SER A 117 2.21 31.80 5.38
N ARG A 118 1.21 32.33 6.10
CA ARG A 118 1.35 32.72 7.51
C ARG A 118 1.38 31.51 8.44
N GLN A 119 1.80 31.71 9.69
CA GLN A 119 1.65 30.68 10.74
C GLN A 119 0.17 30.27 10.88
N ALA A 120 -0.08 28.98 11.06
CA ALA A 120 -1.43 28.46 11.24
C ALA A 120 -2.04 28.95 12.56
N SER A 121 -3.31 29.36 12.50
CA SER A 121 -4.06 29.70 13.70
C SER A 121 -4.56 28.47 14.42
N SER A 122 -4.38 28.38 15.74
CA SER A 122 -4.98 27.35 16.59
C SER A 122 -6.51 27.31 16.50
N GLU A 123 -7.12 28.42 16.07
CA GLU A 123 -8.57 28.55 15.88
C GLU A 123 -9.10 27.88 14.61
N HIS A 124 -8.22 27.35 13.74
CA HIS A 124 -8.65 26.70 12.53
C HIS A 124 -9.55 25.48 12.83
N SER A 125 -10.72 25.41 12.17
CA SER A 125 -11.78 24.42 12.45
C SER A 125 -11.31 22.95 12.39
N TYR A 126 -10.37 22.63 11.51
CA TYR A 126 -9.80 21.29 11.42
C TYR A 126 -8.97 20.95 12.67
N LEU A 127 -8.12 21.87 13.13
CA LEU A 127 -7.26 21.67 14.32
C LEU A 127 -8.11 21.52 15.58
N LYS A 128 -9.13 22.36 15.76
CA LYS A 128 -10.09 22.25 16.87
C LYS A 128 -10.83 20.91 16.85
N ARG A 129 -11.34 20.51 15.68
CA ARG A 129 -12.07 19.24 15.54
C ARG A 129 -11.21 18.02 15.84
N LYS A 130 -9.94 18.03 15.39
CA LYS A 130 -8.99 16.95 15.63
C LYS A 130 -8.23 17.09 16.95
N LYS A 131 -8.43 18.21 17.69
CA LYS A 131 -7.76 18.52 18.96
C LYS A 131 -6.23 18.43 18.88
N ILE A 132 -5.66 18.95 17.80
CA ILE A 132 -4.22 18.97 17.56
C ILE A 132 -3.69 20.40 17.50
N SER A 133 -2.40 20.59 17.83
CA SER A 133 -1.74 21.88 17.76
C SER A 133 -1.53 22.37 16.34
N ALA A 134 -1.28 23.68 16.19
CA ALA A 134 -0.92 24.29 14.91
C ALA A 134 0.59 24.20 14.59
N ASP A 135 1.38 23.57 15.47
CA ASP A 135 2.84 23.56 15.40
C ASP A 135 3.36 23.01 14.08
N GLY A 136 4.28 23.76 13.49
CA GLY A 136 4.90 23.41 12.21
C GLY A 136 3.99 23.57 10.98
N LEU A 137 2.70 23.92 11.16
CA LEU A 137 1.76 24.15 10.07
C LEU A 137 1.71 25.64 9.68
N ARG A 138 1.35 25.88 8.44
CA ARG A 138 1.07 27.23 7.91
C ARG A 138 -0.36 27.33 7.39
N GLN A 139 -0.77 28.53 7.02
CA GLN A 139 -2.13 28.82 6.55
C GLN A 139 -2.07 29.78 5.35
N ASP A 140 -2.72 29.36 4.26
CA ASP A 140 -2.97 30.15 3.05
C ASP A 140 -4.47 30.42 2.95
N GLY A 141 -4.88 31.69 3.16
CA GLY A 141 -6.29 32.06 3.29
C GLY A 141 -6.94 31.28 4.45
N GLU A 142 -7.98 30.48 4.12
CA GLU A 142 -8.70 29.63 5.06
C GLU A 142 -8.17 28.19 5.11
N ARG A 143 -7.15 27.85 4.31
CA ARG A 143 -6.62 26.48 4.22
C ARG A 143 -5.38 26.33 5.10
N LEU A 144 -5.29 25.27 5.87
CA LEU A 144 -4.01 24.83 6.43
C LEU A 144 -3.11 24.35 5.31
N VAL A 145 -1.83 24.57 5.50
CA VAL A 145 -0.76 24.11 4.61
C VAL A 145 0.19 23.26 5.41
N ALA A 146 0.34 22.00 5.01
CA ALA A 146 1.35 21.09 5.52
C ALA A 146 2.36 20.81 4.42
N LYS A 147 3.66 21.03 4.70
CA LYS A 147 4.73 20.71 3.74
C LYS A 147 5.00 19.21 3.70
N LEU A 148 5.29 18.70 2.51
CA LEU A 148 5.89 17.38 2.34
C LEU A 148 7.37 17.56 2.08
N VAL A 149 8.21 17.08 2.99
CA VAL A 149 9.67 17.15 2.85
C VAL A 149 10.28 15.78 2.60
N ASP A 150 11.45 15.75 1.97
CA ASP A 150 12.28 14.53 1.90
C ASP A 150 13.20 14.41 3.15
N CYS A 151 13.99 13.33 3.20
CA CYS A 151 14.95 13.08 4.30
C CYS A 151 16.01 14.17 4.47
N HIS A 152 16.19 15.06 3.50
CA HIS A 152 17.11 16.20 3.55
C HIS A 152 16.41 17.50 3.93
N GLY A 153 15.11 17.46 4.27
CA GLY A 153 14.31 18.62 4.63
C GLY A 153 13.85 19.49 3.46
N ARG A 154 14.08 19.08 2.20
CA ARG A 154 13.68 19.83 1.01
C ARG A 154 12.18 19.63 0.75
N ILE A 155 11.45 20.73 0.55
CA ILE A 155 10.01 20.68 0.24
C ILE A 155 9.81 20.07 -1.14
N GLN A 156 9.06 18.96 -1.21
CA GLN A 156 8.71 18.25 -2.44
C GLN A 156 7.31 18.61 -2.95
N SER A 157 6.39 18.90 -2.02
CA SER A 157 5.00 19.23 -2.29
C SER A 157 4.35 19.85 -1.07
N LEU A 158 3.05 20.17 -1.19
CA LEU A 158 2.21 20.66 -0.10
C LEU A 158 0.89 19.87 -0.06
N GLN A 159 0.32 19.71 1.14
CA GLN A 159 -1.06 19.33 1.34
C GLN A 159 -1.84 20.52 1.90
N PHE A 160 -2.94 20.87 1.25
CA PHE A 160 -3.90 21.87 1.72
C PHE A 160 -5.07 21.18 2.40
N ILE A 161 -5.50 21.69 3.57
CA ILE A 161 -6.63 21.18 4.32
C ILE A 161 -7.61 22.31 4.55
N ASP A 162 -8.83 22.19 4.01
CA ASP A 162 -9.86 23.22 4.20
C ASP A 162 -10.53 23.13 5.58
N THR A 163 -11.39 24.09 5.89
CA THR A 163 -12.13 24.16 7.16
C THR A 163 -13.03 22.94 7.39
N LYS A 164 -13.49 22.28 6.33
CA LYS A 164 -14.30 21.05 6.40
C LYS A 164 -13.44 19.78 6.55
N GLY A 165 -12.12 19.89 6.38
CA GLY A 165 -11.16 18.79 6.48
C GLY A 165 -10.90 18.07 5.15
N LYS A 166 -11.33 18.62 4.01
CA LYS A 166 -10.96 18.12 2.69
C LYS A 166 -9.48 18.38 2.44
N LYS A 167 -8.76 17.33 2.07
CA LYS A 167 -7.32 17.32 1.83
C LYS A 167 -7.04 17.27 0.33
N ILE A 168 -6.18 18.17 -0.17
CA ILE A 168 -5.77 18.24 -1.57
C ILE A 168 -4.27 18.48 -1.62
N PHE A 169 -3.54 17.70 -2.43
CA PHE A 169 -2.12 17.97 -2.69
C PHE A 169 -1.94 19.05 -3.75
N LEU A 170 -0.78 19.72 -3.71
CA LEU A 170 -0.35 20.60 -4.80
C LEU A 170 -0.29 19.77 -6.10
N PRO A 171 -1.06 20.16 -7.15
CA PRO A 171 -1.11 19.39 -8.39
C PRO A 171 0.26 19.27 -9.05
N GLY A 172 0.68 18.05 -9.36
CA GLY A 172 1.97 17.76 -9.98
C GLY A 172 3.17 17.69 -9.02
N GLY A 173 2.99 18.02 -7.75
CA GLY A 173 4.02 17.87 -6.71
C GLY A 173 4.34 16.40 -6.43
N LYS A 174 5.58 16.13 -6.04
CA LYS A 174 6.02 14.80 -5.67
C LYS A 174 5.54 14.47 -4.25
N THR A 175 4.68 13.44 -4.12
CA THR A 175 4.17 12.99 -2.81
C THR A 175 4.87 11.73 -2.32
N ASN A 176 5.33 10.86 -3.23
CA ASN A 176 6.01 9.62 -2.89
C ASN A 176 7.36 9.89 -2.21
N GLY A 177 7.59 9.31 -1.04
CA GLY A 177 8.74 9.56 -0.19
C GLY A 177 8.68 10.88 0.60
N GLY A 178 7.63 11.70 0.41
CA GLY A 178 7.42 12.94 1.15
C GLY A 178 6.66 12.71 2.45
N PHE A 179 7.05 13.44 3.51
CA PHE A 179 6.42 13.38 4.82
C PHE A 179 6.41 14.73 5.52
N PHE A 180 5.53 14.90 6.51
CA PHE A 180 5.55 16.01 7.44
C PHE A 180 6.15 15.57 8.77
N PRO A 181 7.23 16.20 9.26
CA PRO A 181 7.83 15.85 10.55
C PRO A 181 7.22 16.67 11.67
N TYR A 182 6.80 16.00 12.75
CA TYR A 182 6.66 16.58 14.08
C TYR A 182 7.90 16.26 14.89
N GLY A 183 8.45 17.28 15.58
CA GLY A 183 9.71 17.17 16.29
C GLY A 183 10.93 17.45 15.39
N THR A 184 11.96 18.06 16.00
CA THR A 184 13.19 18.50 15.32
C THR A 184 14.39 17.64 15.69
N GLU A 185 14.37 17.03 16.86
CA GLU A 185 15.50 16.26 17.39
C GLU A 185 15.58 14.88 16.71
N GLN A 186 16.82 14.37 16.64
CA GLN A 186 17.09 13.06 16.07
C GLN A 186 17.13 12.05 17.22
N ASP A 187 15.96 11.52 17.56
CA ASP A 187 15.81 10.48 18.57
C ASP A 187 16.39 9.14 18.10
N GLU A 188 16.63 8.23 19.06
CA GLU A 188 16.96 6.83 18.73
C GLU A 188 15.79 6.08 18.10
N LYS A 189 14.59 6.68 18.15
CA LYS A 189 13.31 6.11 17.70
C LYS A 189 12.54 7.14 16.88
N VAL A 190 11.82 6.65 15.87
CA VAL A 190 10.88 7.45 15.08
C VAL A 190 9.57 6.71 14.91
N TYR A 191 8.45 7.43 15.07
CA TYR A 191 7.14 6.96 14.68
C TYR A 191 6.81 7.40 13.26
N ILE A 192 6.20 6.50 12.46
CA ILE A 192 5.74 6.79 11.10
C ILE A 192 4.25 6.45 11.04
N THR A 193 3.42 7.42 10.61
CA THR A 193 1.97 7.32 10.54
C THR A 193 1.46 7.67 9.15
N GLU A 194 0.23 7.30 8.84
CA GLU A 194 -0.44 7.77 7.64
C GLU A 194 -0.88 9.23 7.79
N GLY A 195 -1.63 9.54 8.84
CA GLY A 195 -2.36 10.78 9.00
C GLY A 195 -1.60 11.89 9.71
N LEU A 196 -1.80 13.15 9.27
CA LEU A 196 -1.26 14.34 9.93
C LEU A 196 -1.76 14.47 11.39
N ALA A 197 -3.07 14.23 11.62
CA ALA A 197 -3.65 14.33 12.95
C ALA A 197 -3.13 13.22 13.88
N THR A 198 -2.99 12.01 13.36
CA THR A 198 -2.40 10.87 14.05
C THR A 198 -0.98 11.18 14.49
N ALA A 199 -0.16 11.75 13.59
CA ALA A 199 1.22 12.13 13.88
C ALA A 199 1.29 13.21 14.96
N ALA A 200 0.46 14.26 14.87
CA ALA A 200 0.39 15.31 15.86
C ALA A 200 0.03 14.75 17.25
N THR A 201 -0.94 13.85 17.30
CA THR A 201 -1.37 13.20 18.54
C THR A 201 -0.26 12.38 19.18
N ILE A 202 0.41 11.52 18.40
CA ILE A 202 1.50 10.69 18.92
C ILE A 202 2.67 11.54 19.38
N PHE A 203 3.04 12.57 18.62
CA PHE A 203 4.09 13.50 19.02
C PHE A 203 3.73 14.23 20.34
N SER A 204 2.50 14.70 20.48
CA SER A 204 2.01 15.38 21.69
C SER A 204 2.08 14.47 22.93
N LEU A 205 1.76 13.18 22.78
CA LEU A 205 1.78 12.20 23.87
C LEU A 205 3.19 11.74 24.26
N THR A 206 4.10 11.66 23.29
CA THR A 206 5.39 10.99 23.49
C THR A 206 6.60 11.92 23.46
N GLY A 207 6.48 13.08 22.83
CA GLY A 207 7.61 13.95 22.49
C GLY A 207 8.56 13.37 21.43
N ILE A 208 8.34 12.13 20.99
CA ILE A 208 9.22 11.43 20.05
C ILE A 208 8.90 11.87 18.60
N LYS A 209 9.95 12.07 17.81
CA LYS A 209 9.82 12.45 16.40
C LYS A 209 8.83 11.55 15.67
N THR A 210 7.83 12.17 15.03
CA THR A 210 6.74 11.45 14.35
C THR A 210 6.54 12.02 12.94
N LEU A 211 6.47 11.12 11.95
CA LEU A 211 6.36 11.47 10.54
C LEU A 211 4.97 11.12 10.02
N ALA A 212 4.28 12.09 9.43
CA ALA A 212 3.03 11.85 8.70
C ALA A 212 3.32 11.65 7.22
N THR A 213 2.94 10.52 6.65
CA THR A 213 3.20 10.15 5.25
C THR A 213 2.07 10.50 4.29
N PHE A 214 0.93 10.97 4.82
CA PHE A 214 -0.27 11.42 4.13
C PHE A 214 -1.06 10.34 3.37
N SER A 215 -0.57 9.13 3.27
CA SER A 215 -1.30 7.98 2.72
C SER A 215 -0.67 6.66 3.14
N ALA A 216 -1.47 5.61 3.28
CA ALA A 216 -0.99 4.24 3.57
C ALA A 216 0.01 3.75 2.52
N GLY A 217 -0.21 4.08 1.24
CA GLY A 217 0.68 3.70 0.14
C GLY A 217 2.08 4.32 0.21
N ASN A 218 2.26 5.40 0.97
CA ASN A 218 3.54 6.10 1.11
C ASN A 218 4.34 5.66 2.36
N LEU A 219 3.72 4.90 3.28
CA LEU A 219 4.40 4.38 4.48
C LEU A 219 5.68 3.63 4.14
N LYS A 220 5.60 2.70 3.18
CA LYS A 220 6.74 1.87 2.77
C LYS A 220 7.90 2.71 2.23
N GLN A 221 7.63 3.64 1.29
CA GLN A 221 8.70 4.45 0.69
C GLN A 221 9.38 5.36 1.71
N VAL A 222 8.59 6.04 2.55
CA VAL A 222 9.15 6.88 3.63
C VAL A 222 9.99 6.04 4.60
N SER A 223 9.51 4.86 4.99
CA SER A 223 10.25 3.96 5.88
C SER A 223 11.60 3.52 5.28
N ILE A 224 11.61 3.18 3.98
CA ILE A 224 12.85 2.83 3.24
C ILE A 224 13.82 4.02 3.25
N ASP A 225 13.32 5.20 2.93
CA ASP A 225 14.15 6.42 2.86
C ASP A 225 14.72 6.76 4.25
N ILE A 226 13.94 6.64 5.32
CA ILE A 226 14.40 6.83 6.70
C ILE A 226 15.43 5.77 7.07
N ARG A 227 15.21 4.49 6.80
CA ARG A 227 16.17 3.41 7.10
C ARG A 227 17.49 3.61 6.37
N LYS A 228 17.44 4.05 5.10
CA LYS A 228 18.64 4.33 4.29
C LYS A 228 19.48 5.49 4.86
N ASN A 229 18.83 6.55 5.31
CA ASN A 229 19.52 7.72 5.85
C ASN A 229 19.92 7.57 7.32
N TYR A 230 19.19 6.75 8.08
CA TYR A 230 19.38 6.50 9.51
C TYR A 230 19.38 4.98 9.78
N PRO A 231 20.48 4.26 9.47
CA PRO A 231 20.51 2.79 9.50
C PRO A 231 20.16 2.16 10.85
N ASN A 232 20.48 2.84 11.95
CA ASN A 232 20.34 2.31 13.31
C ASN A 232 19.09 2.81 14.05
N ILE A 233 18.31 3.71 13.44
CA ILE A 233 17.13 4.27 14.11
C ILE A 233 16.05 3.18 14.28
N LYS A 234 15.41 3.16 15.44
CA LYS A 234 14.27 2.31 15.71
C LYS A 234 13.03 2.87 15.01
N ILE A 235 12.55 2.20 13.96
CA ILE A 235 11.36 2.60 13.20
C ILE A 235 10.16 1.86 13.76
N VAL A 236 9.11 2.62 14.13
CA VAL A 236 7.83 2.09 14.58
C VAL A 236 6.72 2.65 13.70
N ILE A 237 6.03 1.78 12.98
CA ILE A 237 4.89 2.15 12.12
C ILE A 237 3.63 2.14 12.97
N CYS A 238 2.93 3.28 13.02
CA CYS A 238 1.64 3.39 13.70
C CYS A 238 0.54 3.16 12.66
N ALA A 239 -0.09 2.00 12.73
CA ALA A 239 -1.08 1.59 11.75
C ALA A 239 -2.42 2.28 11.99
N ASP A 240 -3.11 2.61 10.90
CA ASP A 240 -4.54 2.89 10.93
C ASP A 240 -5.30 1.56 10.85
N ASP A 241 -6.33 1.39 11.66
CA ASP A 241 -7.14 0.18 11.70
C ASP A 241 -8.44 0.37 10.92
N ASP A 242 -8.36 0.22 9.60
CA ASP A 242 -9.46 0.38 8.64
C ASP A 242 -10.42 -0.82 8.67
N TRP A 243 -10.84 -1.23 9.85
CA TRP A 243 -11.58 -2.46 10.14
C TRP A 243 -12.87 -2.66 9.33
N MET A 244 -13.49 -1.56 8.86
CA MET A 244 -14.68 -1.62 7.99
C MET A 244 -14.34 -1.79 6.51
N THR A 245 -13.07 -1.75 6.13
CA THR A 245 -12.61 -1.88 4.75
C THR A 245 -12.02 -3.27 4.52
N ALA A 246 -12.49 -3.97 3.50
CA ALA A 246 -12.00 -5.31 3.16
C ALA A 246 -10.46 -5.33 3.07
N GLY A 247 -9.84 -6.31 3.70
CA GLY A 247 -8.38 -6.46 3.77
C GLY A 247 -7.67 -5.48 4.71
N ASN A 248 -8.38 -4.54 5.35
CA ASN A 248 -7.83 -3.54 6.27
C ASN A 248 -6.53 -2.91 5.74
N PRO A 249 -6.63 -2.02 4.73
CA PRO A 249 -5.46 -1.53 4.00
C PRO A 249 -4.47 -0.76 4.89
N GLY A 250 -4.94 -0.03 5.90
CA GLY A 250 -4.06 0.68 6.84
C GLY A 250 -3.10 -0.27 7.56
N ILE A 251 -3.62 -1.35 8.15
CA ILE A 251 -2.78 -2.35 8.81
C ILE A 251 -1.92 -3.12 7.80
N SER A 252 -2.50 -3.56 6.68
CA SER A 252 -1.77 -4.34 5.68
C SER A 252 -0.56 -3.57 5.12
N LYS A 253 -0.72 -2.27 4.87
CA LYS A 253 0.37 -1.40 4.41
C LYS A 253 1.38 -1.08 5.51
N ALA A 254 0.95 -0.97 6.76
CA ALA A 254 1.86 -0.82 7.90
C ALA A 254 2.73 -2.08 8.10
N VAL A 255 2.14 -3.28 7.97
CA VAL A 255 2.88 -4.55 8.03
C VAL A 255 3.91 -4.63 6.90
N GLU A 256 3.51 -4.34 5.66
CA GLU A 256 4.40 -4.31 4.49
C GLU A 256 5.57 -3.34 4.71
N ALA A 257 5.29 -2.13 5.18
CA ALA A 257 6.31 -1.12 5.44
C ALA A 257 7.29 -1.55 6.53
N ALA A 258 6.79 -2.10 7.65
CA ALA A 258 7.62 -2.55 8.75
C ALA A 258 8.47 -3.77 8.40
N GLN A 259 7.94 -4.71 7.58
CA GLN A 259 8.71 -5.86 7.06
C GLN A 259 9.91 -5.41 6.25
N GLU A 260 9.71 -4.44 5.35
CA GLU A 260 10.75 -3.93 4.43
C GLU A 260 11.96 -3.35 5.17
N VAL A 261 11.72 -2.70 6.32
CA VAL A 261 12.78 -1.98 7.05
C VAL A 261 13.19 -2.66 8.38
N SER A 262 12.74 -3.88 8.62
CA SER A 262 12.91 -4.56 9.91
C SER A 262 12.46 -3.66 11.08
N GLY A 263 11.32 -2.99 10.89
CA GLY A 263 10.71 -2.10 11.88
C GLY A 263 9.69 -2.82 12.77
N LEU A 264 9.09 -2.06 13.67
CA LEU A 264 8.02 -2.52 14.56
C LEU A 264 6.70 -1.84 14.18
N ILE A 265 5.59 -2.36 14.72
CA ILE A 265 4.24 -1.87 14.49
C ILE A 265 3.54 -1.67 15.83
N VAL A 266 2.78 -0.58 15.92
CA VAL A 266 1.78 -0.36 16.96
C VAL A 266 0.41 -0.18 16.30
N ILE A 267 -0.63 -0.68 16.96
CA ILE A 267 -1.99 -0.72 16.45
C ILE A 267 -2.90 -0.12 17.51
N PRO A 268 -3.81 0.81 17.15
CA PRO A 268 -4.76 1.33 18.12
C PRO A 268 -5.76 0.24 18.54
N GLU A 269 -5.88 -0.02 19.83
CA GLU A 269 -6.77 -1.03 20.39
C GLU A 269 -8.01 -0.35 20.99
N PHE A 270 -9.10 -0.33 20.22
CA PHE A 270 -10.35 0.28 20.59
C PHE A 270 -11.19 -0.65 21.49
N GLN A 271 -11.92 -0.05 22.42
CA GLN A 271 -12.91 -0.74 23.25
C GLN A 271 -14.29 -0.80 22.55
N SER A 272 -15.31 -1.30 23.26
CA SER A 272 -16.68 -1.49 22.74
C SER A 272 -17.41 -0.20 22.30
N ASN A 273 -16.92 0.99 22.69
CA ASN A 273 -17.45 2.29 22.29
C ASN A 273 -16.97 2.77 20.92
N ARG A 274 -16.22 1.95 20.18
CA ARG A 274 -15.74 2.24 18.82
C ARG A 274 -16.90 2.38 17.84
N ASN A 275 -16.84 3.39 16.99
CA ASN A 275 -17.75 3.54 15.85
C ASN A 275 -17.00 3.33 14.50
N LYS A 276 -17.75 3.29 13.39
CA LYS A 276 -17.22 3.01 12.04
C LYS A 276 -16.15 3.99 11.54
N LYS A 277 -16.03 5.17 12.14
CA LYS A 277 -15.09 6.22 11.71
C LYS A 277 -13.80 6.23 12.54
N HIS A 278 -13.75 5.46 13.61
CA HIS A 278 -12.58 5.41 14.48
C HIS A 278 -11.59 4.39 13.96
N THR A 279 -10.45 4.87 13.46
CA THR A 279 -9.43 4.03 12.81
C THR A 279 -8.01 4.30 13.29
N ASP A 280 -7.72 5.51 13.81
CA ASP A 280 -6.35 5.93 14.11
C ASP A 280 -6.15 6.32 15.58
N PHE A 281 -4.93 6.66 15.99
CA PHE A 281 -4.60 7.06 17.37
C PHE A 281 -5.22 8.41 17.76
N ASN A 282 -5.50 9.33 16.84
CA ASN A 282 -6.22 10.55 17.13
C ASN A 282 -7.69 10.24 17.46
N ASP A 283 -8.28 9.30 16.74
CA ASP A 283 -9.64 8.82 17.02
C ASP A 283 -9.68 8.06 18.36
N LEU A 284 -8.65 7.20 18.64
CA LEU A 284 -8.54 6.49 19.93
C LEU A 284 -8.51 7.48 21.10
N LEU A 285 -7.64 8.49 21.05
CA LEU A 285 -7.57 9.53 22.09
C LEU A 285 -8.89 10.31 22.23
N SER A 286 -9.66 10.45 21.15
CA SER A 286 -10.94 11.19 21.20
C SER A 286 -12.01 10.49 22.03
N ILE A 287 -11.92 9.17 22.23
CA ILE A 287 -12.91 8.32 22.91
C ILE A 287 -12.36 7.54 24.12
N SER A 288 -11.08 7.68 24.41
CA SER A 288 -10.38 7.12 25.56
C SER A 288 -9.52 8.19 26.25
N ASP A 289 -8.48 7.81 26.95
CA ASP A 289 -7.53 8.67 27.65
C ASP A 289 -6.10 8.51 27.10
N GLU A 290 -5.18 9.35 27.60
CA GLU A 290 -3.77 9.35 27.22
C GLU A 290 -3.07 8.04 27.64
N GLU A 291 -3.40 7.48 28.79
CA GLU A 291 -2.83 6.24 29.31
C GLU A 291 -3.11 5.07 28.35
N THR A 292 -4.37 4.91 27.94
CA THR A 292 -4.78 3.92 26.94
C THR A 292 -4.00 4.05 25.63
N CYS A 293 -3.81 5.29 25.14
CA CYS A 293 -3.04 5.54 23.93
C CYS A 293 -1.56 5.19 24.11
N LEU A 294 -0.95 5.58 25.24
CA LEU A 294 0.45 5.28 25.57
C LEU A 294 0.69 3.77 25.72
N ASP A 295 -0.23 3.04 26.35
CA ASP A 295 -0.18 1.59 26.43
C ASP A 295 -0.14 0.93 25.06
N CYS A 296 -1.00 1.39 24.14
CA CYS A 296 -0.96 0.92 22.75
C CYS A 296 0.39 1.24 22.07
N LEU A 297 0.94 2.44 22.30
CA LEU A 297 2.21 2.87 21.69
C LEU A 297 3.44 2.13 22.27
N THR A 298 3.33 1.63 23.50
CA THR A 298 4.38 0.78 24.11
C THR A 298 4.27 -0.68 23.71
N ASN A 299 3.11 -1.16 23.26
CA ASN A 299 2.85 -2.53 22.83
C ASN A 299 3.33 -2.77 21.40
N GLU A 300 4.64 -2.56 21.18
CA GLU A 300 5.30 -2.71 19.88
C GLU A 300 5.36 -4.19 19.46
N LYS A 301 4.92 -4.48 18.26
CA LYS A 301 4.85 -5.83 17.68
C LYS A 301 5.82 -5.94 16.50
N SER A 302 6.48 -7.09 16.34
CA SER A 302 7.11 -7.41 15.05
C SER A 302 6.05 -7.60 13.97
N PRO A 303 6.37 -7.40 12.68
CA PRO A 303 5.41 -7.59 11.59
C PRO A 303 4.67 -8.94 11.63
N GLY A 304 5.40 -10.02 11.86
CA GLY A 304 4.81 -11.36 11.99
C GLY A 304 3.88 -11.51 13.20
N SER A 305 4.22 -10.87 14.33
CA SER A 305 3.37 -10.88 15.54
C SER A 305 2.12 -10.00 15.34
N ALA A 306 2.25 -8.87 14.63
CA ALA A 306 1.13 -7.99 14.29
C ALA A 306 0.14 -8.72 13.37
N GLU A 307 0.62 -9.42 12.35
CA GLU A 307 -0.21 -10.21 11.44
C GLU A 307 -1.02 -11.27 12.19
N ILE A 308 -0.36 -12.02 13.09
CA ILE A 308 -1.06 -13.00 13.93
C ILE A 308 -2.09 -12.34 14.84
N PHE A 309 -1.73 -11.22 15.49
CA PHE A 309 -2.63 -10.49 16.38
C PHE A 309 -3.91 -10.07 15.67
N ILE A 310 -3.78 -9.54 14.45
CA ILE A 310 -4.91 -9.09 13.63
C ILE A 310 -5.77 -10.28 13.21
N SER A 311 -5.14 -11.34 12.71
CA SER A 311 -5.86 -12.54 12.29
C SER A 311 -6.65 -13.15 13.45
N VAL A 312 -6.07 -13.22 14.64
CA VAL A 312 -6.77 -13.69 15.85
C VAL A 312 -7.98 -12.81 16.19
N ARG A 313 -7.83 -11.49 16.12
CA ARG A 313 -8.92 -10.54 16.38
C ARG A 313 -10.06 -10.73 15.39
N ARG A 314 -9.77 -10.75 14.09
CA ARG A 314 -10.78 -10.94 13.04
C ARG A 314 -11.50 -12.28 13.17
N ILE A 315 -10.79 -13.35 13.47
CA ILE A 315 -11.42 -14.66 13.69
C ILE A 315 -12.35 -14.63 14.90
N ARG A 316 -12.00 -13.93 15.98
CA ARG A 316 -12.90 -13.76 17.12
C ARG A 316 -14.16 -12.98 16.74
N GLU A 317 -14.04 -11.90 15.94
CA GLU A 317 -15.18 -11.16 15.40
C GLU A 317 -16.08 -12.11 14.59
N LYS A 318 -15.51 -12.95 13.72
CA LYS A 318 -16.26 -13.96 12.95
C LYS A 318 -16.93 -15.01 13.83
N ILE A 319 -16.30 -15.42 14.92
CA ILE A 319 -16.90 -16.32 15.90
C ILE A 319 -18.12 -15.66 16.56
N GLU A 320 -18.07 -14.38 16.88
CA GLU A 320 -19.24 -13.63 17.40
C GLU A 320 -20.35 -13.49 16.36
N GLU A 321 -20.05 -13.26 15.08
CA GLU A 321 -21.02 -13.27 13.98
C GLU A 321 -21.72 -14.63 13.88
N VAL A 322 -20.96 -15.72 13.99
CA VAL A 322 -21.52 -17.09 14.02
C VAL A 322 -22.44 -17.29 15.22
N ARG A 323 -22.07 -16.80 16.42
CA ARG A 323 -22.93 -16.83 17.62
C ARG A 323 -24.22 -16.03 17.43
N ALA A 324 -24.14 -14.93 16.67
CA ALA A 324 -25.30 -14.11 16.34
C ALA A 324 -26.22 -14.71 15.25
N GLY A 325 -25.84 -15.88 14.67
CA GLY A 325 -26.66 -16.64 13.73
C GLY A 325 -26.12 -16.71 12.30
N ASP A 326 -25.01 -16.05 11.98
CA ASP A 326 -24.36 -16.19 10.67
C ASP A 326 -23.43 -17.40 10.65
N CYS A 327 -23.99 -18.59 10.44
CA CYS A 327 -23.23 -19.85 10.42
C CYS A 327 -22.16 -19.94 9.34
N GLY A 328 -22.11 -19.00 8.36
CA GLY A 328 -21.15 -18.97 7.26
C GLY A 328 -19.95 -18.03 7.50
N ALA A 329 -20.05 -17.08 8.41
CA ALA A 329 -19.06 -16.02 8.61
C ALA A 329 -17.61 -16.51 8.74
N HIS A 330 -17.38 -17.62 9.43
CA HIS A 330 -16.06 -18.21 9.64
C HIS A 330 -15.44 -18.89 8.39
N LEU A 331 -16.24 -19.06 7.31
CA LEU A 331 -15.82 -19.68 6.04
C LEU A 331 -15.63 -18.66 4.93
N GLU A 332 -15.85 -17.38 5.19
CA GLU A 332 -15.58 -16.33 4.21
C GLU A 332 -14.11 -16.36 3.76
N PRO A 333 -13.82 -16.00 2.50
CA PRO A 333 -12.46 -16.08 1.95
C PRO A 333 -11.40 -15.38 2.80
N GLU A 334 -11.72 -14.21 3.34
CA GLU A 334 -10.80 -13.45 4.21
C GLU A 334 -10.62 -14.15 5.57
N ALA A 335 -11.68 -14.74 6.14
CA ALA A 335 -11.58 -15.52 7.37
C ALA A 335 -10.71 -16.77 7.16
N ILE A 336 -10.82 -17.46 6.03
CA ILE A 336 -9.97 -18.61 5.69
C ILE A 336 -8.49 -18.20 5.59
N LYS A 337 -8.16 -17.03 5.03
CA LYS A 337 -6.78 -16.51 5.05
C LYS A 337 -6.27 -16.30 6.46
N ASP A 338 -7.07 -15.67 7.32
CA ASP A 338 -6.71 -15.45 8.73
C ASP A 338 -6.55 -16.78 9.50
N TRP A 339 -7.43 -17.76 9.30
CA TRP A 339 -7.30 -19.11 9.87
C TRP A 339 -5.97 -19.77 9.47
N ARG A 340 -5.56 -19.66 8.19
CA ARG A 340 -4.27 -20.20 7.72
C ARG A 340 -3.07 -19.52 8.36
N ILE A 341 -3.09 -18.20 8.48
CA ILE A 341 -2.02 -17.44 9.15
C ILE A 341 -1.84 -17.94 10.58
N ILE A 342 -2.95 -18.09 11.34
CA ILE A 342 -2.92 -18.56 12.72
C ILE A 342 -2.47 -20.02 12.78
N HIS A 343 -3.00 -20.89 11.92
CA HIS A 343 -2.64 -22.29 11.84
C HIS A 343 -1.13 -22.49 11.60
N LYS A 344 -0.60 -21.77 10.58
CA LYS A 344 0.81 -21.90 10.19
C LYS A 344 1.78 -21.28 11.20
N LYS A 345 1.42 -20.11 11.77
CA LYS A 345 2.35 -19.31 12.59
C LYS A 345 2.14 -19.48 14.10
N LYS A 346 0.95 -19.91 14.57
CA LYS A 346 0.61 -20.03 15.99
C LYS A 346 -0.41 -21.14 16.27
N PHE A 347 -0.07 -22.35 15.96
CA PHE A 347 -0.92 -23.55 16.04
C PHE A 347 -1.69 -23.70 17.39
N PRO A 348 -1.11 -23.50 18.59
CA PRO A 348 -1.88 -23.58 19.83
C PRO A 348 -3.04 -22.56 19.90
N GLN A 349 -2.87 -21.37 19.33
CA GLN A 349 -3.93 -20.36 19.27
C GLN A 349 -5.02 -20.76 18.26
N PHE A 350 -4.63 -21.34 17.13
CA PHE A 350 -5.55 -21.93 16.17
C PHE A 350 -6.47 -22.96 16.83
N GLU A 351 -5.91 -23.93 17.57
CA GLU A 351 -6.70 -24.98 18.23
C GLU A 351 -7.67 -24.41 19.28
N ARG A 352 -7.27 -23.34 20.00
CA ARG A 352 -8.17 -22.69 20.97
C ARG A 352 -9.37 -22.07 20.24
N LEU A 353 -9.15 -21.25 19.21
CA LEU A 353 -10.20 -20.60 18.44
C LEU A 353 -11.09 -21.62 17.71
N ARG A 354 -10.48 -22.68 17.16
CA ARG A 354 -11.19 -23.79 16.54
C ARG A 354 -12.11 -24.51 17.52
N SER A 355 -11.65 -24.70 18.75
CA SER A 355 -12.45 -25.30 19.84
C SER A 355 -13.59 -24.38 20.27
N GLU A 356 -13.35 -23.05 20.37
CA GLU A 356 -14.39 -22.06 20.65
C GLU A 356 -15.49 -22.08 19.55
N LEU A 357 -15.08 -22.13 18.28
CA LEU A 357 -16.00 -22.22 17.15
C LEU A 357 -16.79 -23.53 17.15
N LYS A 358 -16.14 -24.67 17.41
CA LYS A 358 -16.78 -26.01 17.49
C LYS A 358 -17.85 -26.09 18.58
N ALA A 359 -17.72 -25.33 19.65
CA ALA A 359 -18.68 -25.30 20.77
C ALA A 359 -20.00 -24.61 20.41
N ILE A 360 -20.10 -23.90 19.28
CA ILE A 360 -21.31 -23.20 18.85
C ILE A 360 -22.25 -24.21 18.17
N PRO A 361 -23.51 -24.32 18.61
CA PRO A 361 -24.48 -25.22 17.99
C PRO A 361 -24.69 -24.95 16.49
N GLY A 362 -24.72 -26.00 15.67
CA GLY A 362 -24.94 -25.89 14.23
C GLY A 362 -23.68 -25.66 13.37
N VAL A 363 -22.53 -25.39 13.97
CA VAL A 363 -21.27 -25.23 13.24
C VAL A 363 -20.71 -26.57 12.76
N ARG A 364 -20.41 -26.65 11.47
CA ARG A 364 -19.75 -27.82 10.86
C ARG A 364 -18.25 -27.58 10.77
N ILE A 365 -17.50 -27.90 11.83
CA ILE A 365 -16.05 -27.69 11.89
C ILE A 365 -15.29 -28.38 10.74
N GLY A 366 -15.80 -29.51 10.23
CA GLY A 366 -15.21 -30.20 9.08
C GLY A 366 -15.21 -29.34 7.79
N ALA A 367 -16.15 -28.40 7.65
CA ALA A 367 -16.14 -27.47 6.52
C ALA A 367 -14.94 -26.51 6.58
N LEU A 368 -14.56 -26.03 7.79
CA LEU A 368 -13.35 -25.24 7.99
C LEU A 368 -12.10 -26.08 7.66
N ASP A 369 -12.02 -27.30 8.19
CA ASP A 369 -10.88 -28.20 7.96
C ASP A 369 -10.71 -28.49 6.44
N GLN A 370 -11.81 -28.71 5.73
CA GLN A 370 -11.80 -28.91 4.27
C GLN A 370 -11.37 -27.62 3.53
N ALA A 371 -11.87 -26.44 3.91
CA ALA A 371 -11.50 -25.18 3.29
C ALA A 371 -10.00 -24.84 3.47
N LEU A 372 -9.42 -25.22 4.60
CA LEU A 372 -7.99 -25.06 4.86
C LEU A 372 -7.12 -25.94 3.95
N ARG A 373 -7.57 -27.17 3.61
CA ARG A 373 -6.83 -28.12 2.75
C ARG A 373 -6.90 -27.74 1.26
N ARG A 374 -8.03 -27.24 0.75
CA ARG A 374 -8.28 -27.00 -0.70
C ARG A 374 -7.30 -26.05 -1.40
N GLU A 375 -6.67 -25.13 -0.72
CA GLU A 375 -5.72 -24.19 -1.33
C GLU A 375 -4.25 -24.52 -1.07
N GLU A 376 -3.94 -25.61 -0.36
CA GLU A 376 -2.56 -26.10 -0.24
C GLU A 376 -2.09 -26.90 -1.48
N GLY A 377 -2.91 -26.91 -2.55
CA GLY A 377 -2.57 -27.62 -3.81
C GLY A 377 -2.63 -29.15 -3.68
N ILE A 378 -3.21 -29.65 -2.61
CA ILE A 378 -3.60 -31.06 -2.49
C ILE A 378 -4.99 -31.15 -3.13
N GLU A 379 -5.04 -31.17 -4.47
CA GLU A 379 -6.16 -31.77 -5.17
C GLU A 379 -6.26 -33.21 -4.65
N GLU A 380 -7.29 -33.50 -3.86
CA GLU A 380 -7.70 -34.89 -3.66
C GLU A 380 -8.09 -35.41 -5.04
N HIS A 381 -7.18 -36.12 -5.72
CA HIS A 381 -7.56 -37.07 -6.71
C HIS A 381 -8.49 -38.09 -6.02
N GLU A 382 -9.78 -37.85 -6.11
CA GLU A 382 -10.75 -38.88 -5.83
C GLU A 382 -10.44 -40.05 -6.77
N GLY A 383 -9.86 -41.10 -6.22
CA GLY A 383 -9.89 -42.45 -6.84
C GLY A 383 -8.61 -42.98 -7.48
N GLU A 384 -7.41 -42.49 -7.17
CA GLU A 384 -6.21 -43.23 -7.55
C GLU A 384 -5.42 -43.75 -6.36
N ASN A 385 -5.25 -45.07 -6.37
CA ASN A 385 -4.68 -45.97 -5.42
C ASN A 385 -3.41 -45.41 -4.72
N VAL A 386 -3.48 -45.18 -3.42
CA VAL A 386 -2.33 -44.94 -2.51
C VAL A 386 -1.24 -46.01 -2.66
N VAL A 387 -1.61 -47.19 -3.16
CA VAL A 387 -0.70 -48.32 -3.41
C VAL A 387 0.17 -48.13 -4.63
N GLU A 388 -0.32 -47.49 -5.74
CA GLU A 388 0.49 -47.22 -6.94
C GLU A 388 1.52 -46.14 -6.69
N ASN A 389 1.19 -45.07 -5.94
CA ASN A 389 2.16 -44.05 -5.58
C ASN A 389 3.26 -44.52 -4.64
N LEU A 390 2.98 -45.48 -3.74
CA LEU A 390 4.00 -46.08 -2.92
C LEU A 390 4.94 -47.01 -3.71
N VAL A 391 4.42 -47.69 -4.72
CA VAL A 391 5.22 -48.58 -5.61
C VAL A 391 6.15 -47.70 -6.50
N ASP A 392 5.70 -46.57 -7.03
CA ASP A 392 6.54 -45.67 -7.81
C ASP A 392 7.64 -45.01 -6.97
N ILE A 393 7.37 -44.63 -5.71
CA ILE A 393 8.39 -44.10 -4.80
C ILE A 393 9.42 -45.15 -4.45
N VAL A 394 9.01 -46.41 -4.26
CA VAL A 394 9.94 -47.51 -3.97
C VAL A 394 10.79 -47.86 -5.21
N ILE A 395 10.22 -47.86 -6.41
CA ILE A 395 10.96 -48.12 -7.66
C ILE A 395 11.97 -47.00 -7.94
N ARG A 396 11.62 -45.73 -7.80
CA ARG A 396 12.55 -44.60 -7.97
C ARG A 396 13.69 -44.59 -6.96
N ASN A 397 13.42 -44.96 -5.71
CA ASN A 397 14.46 -45.08 -4.71
C ASN A 397 15.34 -46.32 -4.94
N ALA A 398 14.83 -47.41 -5.52
CA ALA A 398 15.62 -48.58 -5.88
C ALA A 398 16.55 -48.36 -7.06
N GLU A 399 16.14 -47.53 -8.05
CA GLU A 399 16.99 -47.12 -9.18
C GLU A 399 18.15 -46.22 -8.75
N LEU A 400 17.94 -45.30 -7.82
CA LEU A 400 18.99 -44.46 -7.23
C LEU A 400 20.05 -45.22 -6.46
N PHE A 401 19.73 -46.38 -5.89
CA PHE A 401 20.70 -47.27 -5.21
C PHE A 401 21.48 -48.22 -6.15
N HIS A 402 21.12 -48.29 -7.44
CA HIS A 402 21.83 -49.10 -8.45
C HIS A 402 22.86 -48.30 -9.29
N GLU A 403 22.80 -46.96 -9.35
CA GLU A 403 23.77 -46.14 -10.06
C GLU A 403 25.05 -45.84 -9.26
N ASP A 404 25.09 -46.01 -7.95
CA ASP A 404 26.28 -45.82 -7.11
C ASP A 404 27.20 -47.06 -6.98
N ARG A 405 27.03 -48.09 -7.83
CA ARG A 405 27.90 -49.28 -7.89
C ARG A 405 28.31 -49.62 -9.30
N LYS A 406 28.91 -48.64 -10.05
CA LYS A 406 29.81 -48.96 -11.19
C LYS A 406 30.98 -47.98 -11.22
#